data_b26956badeb77e58ce5f986d4d3b9555
#
_entry.id   b26956badeb77e58ce5f986d4d3b9555
#
_cell.length_a   1.000
_cell.length_b   1.000
_cell.length_c   1.000
_cell.angle_alpha   90.00
_cell.angle_beta   90.00
_cell.angle_gamma   90.00
#
_symmetry.space_group_name_H-M   'P 1'
#
loop_
_entity.id
_entity.type
_entity.pdbx_description
1 polymer ?
#
loop_
_entity_poly.entity_id
_entity_poly.type
_entity_poly.pdbx_seq_one_letter_code
_entity_poly.pdbx_strand_id
1 'polypeptide(L)'
;MKYPKHIQRGGTIGFVAPSFGCQIEPYYTAFGNAQKKFREMGYQLQLGPNCYAGEGIGISNTPEKCGQELTDYYCSPENDCLISCGGGELMCETMSHVDFERLQAAEPKWYLGYSDNTNMTYLLATICDTASVYGPCAAAFGMEPWHASLKDAFGILTGETKEVHGYDKWEKESLKNEEQPLLPYNTCLLYTSPSPRDRQKS
;
A
#
# COMPACT_ATOMS: atom_id res chain seq x y z
N MET A 1 20.14 9.43 -0.17
CA MET A 1 18.76 8.88 -0.42
C MET A 1 18.00 9.87 -1.30
N LYS A 2 17.48 9.39 -2.41
CA LYS A 2 16.63 10.15 -3.32
C LYS A 2 15.22 10.25 -2.72
N TYR A 3 14.65 11.44 -2.73
CA TYR A 3 13.24 11.66 -2.32
C TYR A 3 12.40 11.91 -3.56
N PRO A 4 11.38 11.05 -3.82
CA PRO A 4 10.51 11.24 -4.96
C PRO A 4 9.74 12.56 -4.93
N LYS A 5 9.30 13.03 -6.09
CA LYS A 5 8.38 14.18 -6.17
C LYS A 5 7.03 13.82 -5.59
N HIS A 6 6.38 14.78 -4.96
CA HIS A 6 5.02 14.61 -4.45
C HIS A 6 4.02 14.65 -5.60
N ILE A 7 3.04 13.73 -5.55
CA ILE A 7 1.95 13.74 -6.54
C ILE A 7 1.12 15.01 -6.41
N GLN A 8 0.85 15.65 -7.52
CA GLN A 8 0.01 16.84 -7.60
C GLN A 8 -1.44 16.47 -7.93
N ARG A 9 -2.40 17.33 -7.58
CA ARG A 9 -3.79 17.15 -8.00
C ARG A 9 -3.87 17.06 -9.53
N GLY A 10 -4.60 16.09 -10.04
CA GLY A 10 -4.64 15.76 -11.47
C GLY A 10 -3.59 14.75 -11.91
N GLY A 11 -2.62 14.45 -11.07
CA GLY A 11 -1.63 13.41 -11.31
C GLY A 11 -2.22 11.99 -11.28
N THR A 12 -1.42 11.00 -11.67
CA THR A 12 -1.85 9.61 -11.82
C THR A 12 -1.29 8.73 -10.69
N ILE A 13 -2.18 8.06 -9.98
CA ILE A 13 -1.83 7.01 -9.01
C ILE A 13 -1.78 5.67 -9.74
N GLY A 14 -0.62 5.03 -9.74
CA GLY A 14 -0.45 3.65 -10.19
C GLY A 14 -0.77 2.66 -9.06
N PHE A 15 -1.48 1.60 -9.38
CA PHE A 15 -1.72 0.48 -8.47
C PHE A 15 -1.06 -0.77 -9.01
N VAL A 16 -0.39 -1.50 -8.14
CA VAL A 16 0.30 -2.75 -8.44
C VAL A 16 -0.01 -3.79 -7.38
N ALA A 17 0.08 -5.05 -7.73
CA ALA A 17 -0.17 -6.15 -6.80
C ALA A 17 0.99 -7.16 -6.77
N PRO A 18 2.18 -6.74 -6.31
CA PRO A 18 3.35 -7.63 -6.21
C PRO A 18 3.24 -8.65 -5.09
N SER A 19 2.30 -8.45 -4.16
CA SER A 19 1.82 -9.36 -3.14
C SER A 19 0.35 -9.71 -3.44
N PHE A 20 -0.57 -9.80 -2.47
CA PHE A 20 -1.96 -10.10 -2.81
C PHE A 20 -2.63 -9.00 -3.63
N GLY A 21 -3.47 -9.44 -4.61
CA GLY A 21 -4.44 -8.60 -5.29
C GLY A 21 -5.75 -8.47 -4.49
N CYS A 22 -6.65 -7.63 -5.00
CA CYS A 22 -7.95 -7.35 -4.37
C CYS A 22 -9.08 -8.18 -5.03
N GLN A 23 -8.87 -9.50 -5.24
CA GLN A 23 -9.80 -10.37 -5.94
C GLN A 23 -10.98 -10.88 -5.09
N ILE A 24 -10.81 -10.90 -3.76
CA ILE A 24 -11.79 -11.43 -2.81
C ILE A 24 -12.36 -10.33 -1.92
N GLU A 25 -13.57 -10.54 -1.41
CA GLU A 25 -14.14 -9.67 -0.38
C GLU A 25 -13.41 -9.86 0.98
N PRO A 26 -13.32 -8.81 1.77
CA PRO A 26 -13.85 -7.45 1.59
C PRO A 26 -12.96 -6.54 0.73
N TYR A 27 -11.83 -7.02 0.26
CA TYR A 27 -10.81 -6.22 -0.44
C TYR A 27 -11.27 -5.75 -1.83
N TYR A 28 -12.05 -6.57 -2.53
CA TYR A 28 -12.58 -6.22 -3.86
C TYR A 28 -13.43 -4.95 -3.81
N THR A 29 -14.44 -4.93 -2.94
CA THR A 29 -15.33 -3.77 -2.77
C THR A 29 -14.57 -2.58 -2.17
N ALA A 30 -13.71 -2.82 -1.17
CA ALA A 30 -12.92 -1.76 -0.55
C ALA A 30 -11.98 -1.08 -1.56
N PHE A 31 -11.29 -1.84 -2.40
CA PHE A 31 -10.42 -1.27 -3.44
C PHE A 31 -11.20 -0.51 -4.50
N GLY A 32 -12.39 -1.01 -4.90
CA GLY A 32 -13.29 -0.29 -5.80
C GLY A 32 -13.71 1.07 -5.22
N ASN A 33 -14.04 1.12 -3.93
CA ASN A 33 -14.36 2.38 -3.25
C ASN A 33 -13.15 3.31 -3.12
N ALA A 34 -11.96 2.79 -2.85
CA ALA A 34 -10.74 3.58 -2.84
C ALA A 34 -10.50 4.27 -4.19
N GLN A 35 -10.64 3.53 -5.29
CA GLN A 35 -10.52 4.09 -6.65
C GLN A 35 -11.53 5.21 -6.89
N LYS A 36 -12.80 5.02 -6.48
CA LYS A 36 -13.84 6.04 -6.57
C LYS A 36 -13.40 7.31 -5.84
N LYS A 37 -12.97 7.18 -4.58
CA LYS A 37 -12.51 8.31 -3.75
C LYS A 37 -11.33 9.06 -4.38
N PHE A 38 -10.32 8.37 -4.88
CA PHE A 38 -9.19 9.02 -5.53
C PHE A 38 -9.61 9.79 -6.79
N ARG A 39 -10.55 9.24 -7.59
CA ARG A 39 -11.11 9.99 -8.74
C ARG A 39 -11.91 11.23 -8.29
N GLU A 40 -12.70 11.13 -7.24
CA GLU A 40 -13.45 12.25 -6.67
C GLU A 40 -12.51 13.34 -6.11
N MET A 41 -11.34 12.96 -5.61
CA MET A 41 -10.27 13.88 -5.20
C MET A 41 -9.54 14.51 -6.40
N GLY A 42 -9.81 14.06 -7.62
CA GLY A 42 -9.28 14.61 -8.85
C GLY A 42 -8.01 13.93 -9.38
N TYR A 43 -7.70 12.71 -8.93
CA TYR A 43 -6.56 11.92 -9.43
C TYR A 43 -6.97 11.02 -10.60
N GLN A 44 -6.03 10.81 -11.52
CA GLN A 44 -6.12 9.76 -12.53
C GLN A 44 -5.62 8.43 -11.93
N LEU A 45 -6.07 7.30 -12.45
CA LEU A 45 -5.69 5.98 -11.95
C LEU A 45 -5.18 5.10 -13.08
N GLN A 46 -4.06 4.44 -12.81
CA GLN A 46 -3.48 3.39 -13.67
C GLN A 46 -3.46 2.09 -12.88
N LEU A 47 -4.25 1.11 -13.30
CA LEU A 47 -4.35 -0.19 -12.63
C LEU A 47 -3.43 -1.21 -13.32
N GLY A 48 -2.58 -1.84 -12.56
CA GLY A 48 -1.80 -2.99 -13.01
C GLY A 48 -2.66 -4.22 -13.30
N PRO A 49 -2.23 -5.08 -14.19
CA PRO A 49 -2.98 -6.26 -14.60
C PRO A 49 -3.25 -7.24 -13.45
N ASN A 50 -2.43 -7.21 -12.41
CA ASN A 50 -2.55 -8.13 -11.27
C ASN A 50 -3.40 -7.58 -10.12
N CYS A 51 -3.91 -6.33 -10.19
CA CYS A 51 -4.66 -5.69 -9.10
C CYS A 51 -5.86 -6.52 -8.59
N TYR A 52 -6.51 -7.26 -9.48
CA TYR A 52 -7.62 -8.17 -9.19
C TYR A 52 -7.29 -9.64 -9.47
N ALA A 53 -6.00 -9.98 -9.65
CA ALA A 53 -5.58 -11.35 -9.83
C ALA A 53 -5.42 -12.08 -8.48
N GLY A 54 -5.56 -13.40 -8.51
CA GLY A 54 -5.46 -14.25 -7.35
C GLY A 54 -5.10 -15.68 -7.70
N GLU A 55 -4.32 -15.83 -8.75
CA GLU A 55 -3.88 -17.13 -9.27
C GLU A 55 -2.60 -17.64 -8.60
N GLY A 56 -1.84 -16.74 -7.97
CA GLY A 56 -0.59 -17.06 -7.29
C GLY A 56 -0.79 -17.61 -5.87
N ILE A 57 0.19 -18.36 -5.40
CA ILE A 57 0.24 -18.83 -4.00
C ILE A 57 0.90 -17.73 -3.16
N GLY A 58 0.17 -17.13 -2.24
CA GLY A 58 0.67 -16.06 -1.36
C GLY A 58 0.97 -14.72 -2.04
N ILE A 59 0.77 -14.62 -3.36
CA ILE A 59 0.89 -13.41 -4.19
C ILE A 59 -0.25 -13.39 -5.23
N SER A 60 -0.42 -12.27 -5.93
CA SER A 60 -1.54 -12.08 -6.86
C SER A 60 -1.48 -12.98 -8.11
N ASN A 61 -0.28 -13.18 -8.62
CA ASN A 61 -0.02 -13.98 -9.83
C ASN A 61 1.29 -14.75 -9.67
N THR A 62 1.90 -15.26 -10.75
CA THR A 62 3.23 -15.87 -10.66
C THR A 62 4.29 -14.82 -10.27
N PRO A 63 5.40 -15.22 -9.60
CA PRO A 63 6.47 -14.30 -9.22
C PRO A 63 6.99 -13.45 -10.40
N GLU A 64 7.12 -14.07 -11.59
CA GLU A 64 7.59 -13.39 -12.80
C GLU A 64 6.63 -12.28 -13.22
N LYS A 65 5.32 -12.56 -13.26
CA LYS A 65 4.29 -11.58 -13.67
C LYS A 65 4.18 -10.44 -12.63
N CYS A 66 4.29 -10.77 -11.35
CA CYS A 66 4.29 -9.77 -10.27
C CYS A 66 5.53 -8.86 -10.35
N GLY A 67 6.71 -9.45 -10.59
CA GLY A 67 7.96 -8.70 -10.73
C GLY A 67 7.99 -7.83 -11.99
N GLN A 68 7.46 -8.35 -13.10
CA GLN A 68 7.33 -7.59 -14.34
C GLN A 68 6.39 -6.40 -14.19
N GLU A 69 5.19 -6.61 -13.61
CA GLU A 69 4.24 -5.51 -13.33
C GLU A 69 4.91 -4.43 -12.48
N LEU A 70 5.56 -4.83 -11.38
CA LEU A 70 6.20 -3.89 -10.47
C LEU A 70 7.30 -3.08 -11.17
N THR A 71 8.15 -3.73 -11.97
CA THR A 71 9.19 -3.08 -12.75
C THR A 71 8.61 -2.09 -13.75
N ASP A 72 7.65 -2.53 -14.55
CA ASP A 72 7.10 -1.71 -15.63
C ASP A 72 6.33 -0.50 -15.09
N TYR A 73 5.54 -0.69 -14.04
CA TYR A 73 4.78 0.39 -13.43
C TYR A 73 5.67 1.38 -12.67
N TYR A 74 6.72 0.89 -12.00
CA TYR A 74 7.67 1.80 -11.36
C TYR A 74 8.43 2.65 -12.36
N CYS A 75 8.82 2.08 -13.50
CA CYS A 75 9.55 2.77 -14.55
C CYS A 75 8.63 3.53 -15.54
N SER A 76 7.30 3.36 -15.48
CA SER A 76 6.37 4.01 -16.40
C SER A 76 6.33 5.54 -16.20
N PRO A 77 6.36 6.34 -17.25
CA PRO A 77 6.14 7.79 -17.14
C PRO A 77 4.65 8.17 -16.96
N GLU A 78 3.74 7.20 -17.04
CA GLU A 78 2.28 7.44 -17.03
C GLU A 78 1.68 7.56 -15.62
N ASN A 79 2.46 7.27 -14.58
CA ASN A 79 2.04 7.41 -13.19
C ASN A 79 3.09 8.16 -12.36
N ASP A 80 2.63 8.86 -11.32
CA ASP A 80 3.45 9.72 -10.47
C ASP A 80 3.86 9.05 -9.16
N CYS A 81 3.08 8.06 -8.70
CA CYS A 81 3.38 7.25 -7.53
C CYS A 81 2.74 5.87 -7.65
N LEU A 82 3.20 4.93 -6.83
CA LEU A 82 2.64 3.58 -6.76
C LEU A 82 2.08 3.28 -5.36
N ILE A 83 0.90 2.64 -5.35
CA ILE A 83 0.30 2.09 -4.14
C ILE A 83 0.08 0.58 -4.37
N SER A 84 0.62 -0.25 -3.48
CA SER A 84 0.37 -1.69 -3.51
C SER A 84 -1.09 -1.99 -3.14
N CYS A 85 -1.72 -2.92 -3.86
CA CYS A 85 -3.11 -3.33 -3.62
C CYS A 85 -3.30 -3.94 -2.24
N GLY A 86 -2.42 -4.85 -1.84
CA GLY A 86 -2.50 -5.57 -0.58
C GLY A 86 -1.13 -5.95 -0.01
N GLY A 87 -1.15 -6.45 1.21
CA GLY A 87 -0.08 -7.26 1.75
C GLY A 87 -0.21 -8.71 1.27
N GLY A 88 0.55 -9.61 1.86
CA GLY A 88 0.53 -11.04 1.50
C GLY A 88 1.59 -11.78 2.30
N GLU A 89 2.14 -12.86 1.72
CA GLU A 89 3.06 -13.72 2.46
C GLU A 89 4.35 -14.08 1.71
N LEU A 90 4.34 -14.07 0.37
CA LEU A 90 5.44 -14.58 -0.45
C LEU A 90 5.97 -13.57 -1.48
N MET A 91 5.85 -12.28 -1.21
CA MET A 91 6.42 -11.25 -2.08
C MET A 91 7.96 -11.37 -2.23
N CYS A 92 8.63 -12.03 -1.28
CA CYS A 92 10.05 -12.32 -1.39
C CYS A 92 10.40 -13.10 -2.67
N GLU A 93 9.52 -13.97 -3.17
CA GLU A 93 9.72 -14.69 -4.43
C GLU A 93 9.61 -13.74 -5.64
N THR A 94 8.74 -12.73 -5.57
CA THR A 94 8.59 -11.70 -6.60
C THR A 94 9.87 -10.87 -6.77
N MET A 95 10.61 -10.64 -5.69
CA MET A 95 11.78 -9.74 -5.71
C MET A 95 12.89 -10.18 -6.65
N SER A 96 13.06 -11.49 -6.86
CA SER A 96 14.05 -12.02 -7.82
C SER A 96 13.71 -11.72 -9.29
N HIS A 97 12.47 -11.33 -9.56
CA HIS A 97 11.96 -10.99 -10.90
C HIS A 97 11.77 -9.48 -11.11
N VAL A 98 12.17 -8.67 -10.13
CA VAL A 98 12.18 -7.20 -10.24
C VAL A 98 13.52 -6.74 -10.81
N ASP A 99 13.49 -5.93 -11.85
CA ASP A 99 14.70 -5.33 -12.44
C ASP A 99 15.12 -4.07 -11.65
N PHE A 100 15.86 -4.29 -10.58
CA PHE A 100 16.34 -3.21 -9.72
C PHE A 100 17.32 -2.24 -10.41
N GLU A 101 18.02 -2.67 -11.46
CA GLU A 101 18.87 -1.78 -12.25
C GLU A 101 18.03 -0.75 -13.00
N ARG A 102 16.93 -1.20 -13.62
CA ARG A 102 15.96 -0.29 -14.24
C ARG A 102 15.31 0.65 -13.22
N LEU A 103 14.92 0.13 -12.06
CA LEU A 103 14.33 0.94 -10.99
C LEU A 103 15.30 2.04 -10.52
N GLN A 104 16.59 1.68 -10.33
CA GLN A 104 17.63 2.61 -9.90
C GLN A 104 17.88 3.73 -10.91
N ALA A 105 17.77 3.41 -12.21
CA ALA A 105 17.96 4.33 -13.33
C ALA A 105 16.73 5.20 -13.61
N ALA A 106 15.53 4.77 -13.17
CA ALA A 106 14.29 5.50 -13.39
C ALA A 106 14.17 6.76 -12.53
N GLU A 107 13.27 7.67 -12.91
CA GLU A 107 12.87 8.79 -12.04
C GLU A 107 12.27 8.22 -10.75
N PRO A 108 12.75 8.65 -9.58
CA PRO A 108 12.26 8.12 -8.30
C PRO A 108 10.76 8.37 -8.11
N LYS A 109 10.04 7.35 -7.64
CA LYS A 109 8.61 7.43 -7.32
C LYS A 109 8.34 7.00 -5.89
N TRP A 110 7.35 7.63 -5.26
CA TRP A 110 6.81 7.13 -4.01
C TRP A 110 6.17 5.76 -4.24
N TYR A 111 6.59 4.79 -3.46
CA TYR A 111 5.94 3.48 -3.32
C TYR A 111 5.34 3.39 -1.93
N LEU A 112 4.05 3.06 -1.85
CA LEU A 112 3.31 2.92 -0.60
C LEU A 112 2.79 1.50 -0.45
N GLY A 113 3.11 0.86 0.67
CA GLY A 113 2.62 -0.45 1.05
C GLY A 113 3.21 -0.90 2.38
N TYR A 114 2.57 -1.84 3.05
CA TYR A 114 3.01 -2.35 4.35
C TYR A 114 2.96 -3.88 4.38
N SER A 115 3.28 -4.51 5.54
CA SER A 115 3.28 -5.95 5.72
C SER A 115 4.30 -6.61 4.76
N ASP A 116 3.89 -7.52 3.89
CA ASP A 116 4.74 -8.19 2.91
C ASP A 116 5.47 -7.20 1.97
N ASN A 117 4.90 -6.01 1.74
CA ASN A 117 5.55 -4.92 1.00
C ASN A 117 6.83 -4.37 1.66
N THR A 118 7.17 -4.83 2.88
CA THR A 118 8.48 -4.58 3.50
C THR A 118 9.61 -4.98 2.55
N ASN A 119 9.44 -6.06 1.79
CA ASN A 119 10.40 -6.50 0.79
C ASN A 119 10.75 -5.37 -0.19
N MET A 120 9.74 -4.73 -0.77
CA MET A 120 9.97 -3.65 -1.74
C MET A 120 10.46 -2.36 -1.09
N THR A 121 9.84 -1.92 0.02
CA THR A 121 10.23 -0.69 0.69
C THR A 121 11.67 -0.74 1.20
N TYR A 122 12.11 -1.90 1.68
CA TYR A 122 13.48 -2.13 2.13
C TYR A 122 14.47 -2.09 0.94
N LEU A 123 14.16 -2.77 -0.17
CA LEU A 123 15.05 -2.85 -1.33
C LEU A 123 15.10 -1.52 -2.10
N LEU A 124 14.01 -0.75 -2.15
CA LEU A 124 14.06 0.61 -2.68
C LEU A 124 15.05 1.49 -1.90
N ALA A 125 15.05 1.39 -0.58
CA ALA A 125 15.97 2.17 0.26
C ALA A 125 17.41 1.69 0.12
N THR A 126 17.66 0.37 0.12
CA THR A 126 19.01 -0.21 0.21
C THR A 126 19.70 -0.40 -1.14
N ILE A 127 18.96 -0.73 -2.20
CA ILE A 127 19.50 -0.93 -3.55
C ILE A 127 19.35 0.34 -4.40
N CYS A 128 18.15 0.93 -4.42
CA CYS A 128 17.87 2.07 -5.30
C CYS A 128 18.21 3.43 -4.67
N ASP A 129 18.60 3.47 -3.40
CA ASP A 129 18.83 4.70 -2.63
C ASP A 129 17.63 5.67 -2.70
N THR A 130 16.42 5.12 -2.69
CA THR A 130 15.16 5.86 -2.89
C THR A 130 14.23 5.69 -1.69
N ALA A 131 13.67 6.81 -1.21
CA ALA A 131 12.69 6.81 -0.13
C ALA A 131 11.37 6.19 -0.57
N SER A 132 10.72 5.46 0.32
CA SER A 132 9.40 4.85 0.16
C SER A 132 8.58 5.03 1.43
N VAL A 133 7.29 4.72 1.38
CA VAL A 133 6.38 4.86 2.53
C VAL A 133 5.91 3.48 2.97
N TYR A 134 6.32 3.07 4.16
CA TYR A 134 5.73 1.91 4.82
C TYR A 134 4.40 2.32 5.45
N GLY A 135 3.30 2.02 4.77
CA GLY A 135 1.97 2.47 5.17
C GLY A 135 0.83 1.71 4.47
N PRO A 136 -0.42 2.13 4.66
CA PRO A 136 -1.59 1.37 4.23
C PRO A 136 -1.60 1.04 2.73
N CYS A 137 -1.99 -0.21 2.40
CA CYS A 137 -2.23 -0.62 1.03
C CYS A 137 -3.53 -0.03 0.47
N ALA A 138 -3.72 -0.11 -0.86
CA ALA A 138 -4.79 0.55 -1.60
C ALA A 138 -6.20 0.22 -1.09
N ALA A 139 -6.49 -1.05 -0.77
CA ALA A 139 -7.80 -1.46 -0.26
C ALA A 139 -8.19 -0.76 1.06
N ALA A 140 -7.21 -0.38 1.90
CA ALA A 140 -7.48 0.33 3.15
C ALA A 140 -8.10 1.72 2.90
N PHE A 141 -7.77 2.38 1.80
CA PHE A 141 -8.32 3.68 1.42
C PHE A 141 -9.79 3.63 1.00
N GLY A 142 -10.35 2.43 0.86
CA GLY A 142 -11.80 2.24 0.70
C GLY A 142 -12.61 2.50 1.95
N MET A 143 -11.98 2.52 3.12
CA MET A 143 -12.61 2.76 4.42
C MET A 143 -13.45 4.05 4.46
N GLU A 144 -14.58 4.00 5.18
CA GLU A 144 -15.46 5.17 5.39
C GLU A 144 -15.85 5.33 6.86
N PRO A 145 -15.52 6.49 7.47
CA PRO A 145 -14.64 7.55 6.98
C PRO A 145 -13.15 7.14 7.04
N TRP A 146 -12.28 7.84 6.33
CA TRP A 146 -10.83 7.63 6.48
C TRP A 146 -10.36 7.92 7.90
N HIS A 147 -9.64 6.98 8.46
CA HIS A 147 -8.89 7.19 9.69
C HIS A 147 -7.72 8.19 9.47
N ALA A 148 -7.24 8.81 10.54
CA ALA A 148 -6.12 9.76 10.47
C ALA A 148 -4.89 9.15 9.78
N SER A 149 -4.56 7.88 10.06
CA SER A 149 -3.43 7.19 9.45
C SER A 149 -3.48 7.09 7.92
N LEU A 150 -4.69 6.99 7.34
CA LEU A 150 -4.86 7.00 5.88
C LEU A 150 -4.64 8.40 5.31
N LYS A 151 -5.13 9.43 6.02
CA LYS A 151 -4.91 10.83 5.63
C LYS A 151 -3.44 11.18 5.69
N ASP A 152 -2.74 10.78 6.75
CA ASP A 152 -1.31 11.02 6.92
C ASP A 152 -0.49 10.30 5.84
N ALA A 153 -0.78 9.02 5.59
CA ALA A 153 -0.07 8.25 4.57
C ALA A 153 -0.25 8.87 3.17
N PHE A 154 -1.47 9.27 2.82
CA PHE A 154 -1.73 9.94 1.54
C PHE A 154 -1.15 11.35 1.52
N GLY A 155 -1.20 12.06 2.65
CA GLY A 155 -0.60 13.37 2.82
C GLY A 155 0.93 13.39 2.63
N ILE A 156 1.63 12.28 2.96
CA ILE A 156 3.06 12.13 2.61
C ILE A 156 3.24 12.08 1.09
N LEU A 157 2.40 11.32 0.38
CA LEU A 157 2.51 11.23 -1.09
C LEU A 157 2.24 12.57 -1.77
N THR A 158 1.31 13.37 -1.24
CA THR A 158 0.98 14.71 -1.76
C THR A 158 1.89 15.82 -1.25
N GLY A 159 2.66 15.56 -0.19
CA GLY A 159 3.51 16.56 0.48
C GLY A 159 2.77 17.47 1.45
N GLU A 160 1.49 17.21 1.72
CA GLU A 160 0.69 17.95 2.71
C GLU A 160 1.09 17.58 4.14
N THR A 161 1.44 16.29 4.39
CA THR A 161 1.93 15.80 5.68
C THR A 161 3.44 15.67 5.63
N LYS A 162 4.13 16.38 6.51
CA LYS A 162 5.60 16.36 6.64
C LYS A 162 6.08 15.62 7.88
N GLU A 163 5.21 15.45 8.84
CA GLU A 163 5.50 14.80 10.11
C GLU A 163 4.30 13.95 10.53
N VAL A 164 4.55 12.72 10.93
CA VAL A 164 3.53 11.79 11.43
C VAL A 164 3.82 11.50 12.89
N HIS A 165 2.80 11.64 13.71
CA HIS A 165 2.86 11.31 15.14
C HIS A 165 2.21 9.96 15.43
N GLY A 166 2.59 9.32 16.52
CA GLY A 166 1.94 8.10 16.99
C GLY A 166 0.47 8.33 17.31
N TYR A 167 -0.36 7.33 17.10
CA TYR A 167 -1.79 7.37 17.42
C TYR A 167 -2.03 6.88 18.84
N ASP A 168 -2.99 7.48 19.53
CA ASP A 168 -3.41 7.12 20.89
C ASP A 168 -4.36 5.91 20.93
N LYS A 169 -4.70 5.37 19.77
CA LYS A 169 -5.60 4.23 19.60
C LYS A 169 -4.97 3.14 18.76
N TRP A 170 -5.43 1.93 18.97
CA TRP A 170 -5.05 0.76 18.19
C TRP A 170 -6.28 -0.07 17.83
N GLU A 171 -6.19 -0.87 16.78
CA GLU A 171 -7.24 -1.81 16.40
C GLU A 171 -6.97 -3.16 17.04
N LYS A 172 -7.91 -3.64 17.88
CA LYS A 172 -7.82 -4.95 18.52
C LYS A 172 -8.07 -6.07 17.51
N GLU A 173 -9.09 -5.89 16.70
CA GLU A 173 -9.51 -6.81 15.65
C GLU A 173 -10.28 -6.06 14.59
N SER A 174 -10.11 -6.44 13.32
CA SER A 174 -10.91 -5.87 12.23
C SER A 174 -12.31 -6.45 12.26
N LEU A 175 -13.31 -5.58 12.17
CA LEU A 175 -14.72 -5.96 12.02
C LEU A 175 -15.16 -5.96 10.55
N LYS A 176 -14.28 -5.65 9.62
CA LYS A 176 -14.57 -5.70 8.18
C LYS A 176 -14.86 -7.13 7.76
N ASN A 177 -15.91 -7.29 6.97
CA ASN A 177 -16.33 -8.55 6.38
C ASN A 177 -16.97 -8.30 5.01
N GLU A 178 -17.44 -9.34 4.36
CA GLU A 178 -18.07 -9.26 3.03
C GLU A 178 -19.33 -8.38 3.00
N GLU A 179 -20.11 -8.35 4.09
CA GLU A 179 -21.33 -7.54 4.20
C GLU A 179 -21.01 -6.07 4.49
N GLN A 180 -19.91 -5.81 5.20
CA GLN A 180 -19.49 -4.48 5.64
C GLN A 180 -18.02 -4.22 5.30
N PRO A 181 -17.67 -4.15 4.00
CA PRO A 181 -16.27 -4.06 3.55
C PRO A 181 -15.60 -2.71 3.80
N LEU A 182 -16.41 -1.67 4.06
CA LEU A 182 -15.93 -0.29 4.19
C LEU A 182 -15.83 0.20 5.64
N LEU A 183 -16.08 -0.67 6.62
CA LEU A 183 -16.03 -0.29 8.03
C LEU A 183 -14.69 0.36 8.40
N PRO A 184 -14.73 1.41 9.25
CA PRO A 184 -13.52 2.00 9.81
C PRO A 184 -12.83 1.03 10.77
N TYR A 185 -11.61 1.37 11.16
CA TYR A 185 -10.90 0.61 12.18
C TYR A 185 -11.68 0.55 13.49
N ASN A 186 -11.77 -0.64 14.07
CA ASN A 186 -12.35 -0.88 15.40
C ASN A 186 -11.34 -0.50 16.48
N THR A 187 -11.19 0.80 16.74
CA THR A 187 -10.12 1.33 17.58
C THR A 187 -10.52 1.45 19.05
N CYS A 188 -9.57 1.15 19.95
CA CYS A 188 -9.63 1.43 21.37
C CYS A 188 -8.36 2.16 21.83
N LEU A 189 -8.42 2.78 23.03
CA LEU A 189 -7.29 3.53 23.58
C LEU A 189 -6.12 2.61 23.92
N LEU A 190 -4.88 3.06 23.71
CA LEU A 190 -3.67 2.27 23.94
C LEU A 190 -3.51 1.83 25.40
N TYR A 191 -3.92 2.65 26.38
CA TYR A 191 -3.82 2.31 27.81
C TYR A 191 -4.78 1.20 28.23
N THR A 192 -5.78 0.84 27.42
CA THR A 192 -6.68 -0.31 27.66
C THR A 192 -6.14 -1.61 27.05
N SER A 193 -5.06 -1.52 26.27
CA SER A 193 -4.36 -2.70 25.76
C SER A 193 -3.51 -3.30 26.86
N PRO A 194 -3.65 -4.60 27.18
CA PRO A 194 -2.76 -5.26 28.13
C PRO A 194 -1.32 -5.17 27.59
N SER A 195 -0.44 -4.57 28.37
CA SER A 195 0.98 -4.55 28.02
C SER A 195 1.53 -5.99 28.00
N PRO A 196 2.62 -6.28 27.30
CA PRO A 196 3.28 -7.57 27.38
C PRO A 196 3.64 -7.98 28.82
N ARG A 197 3.87 -7.00 29.72
CA ARG A 197 4.13 -7.24 31.15
C ARG A 197 2.88 -7.65 31.93
N ASP A 198 1.70 -7.17 31.51
CA ASP A 198 0.44 -7.50 32.19
C ASP A 198 -0.02 -8.91 31.84
N ARG A 199 0.37 -9.45 30.68
CA ARG A 199 0.10 -10.86 30.28
C ARG A 199 0.93 -11.89 31.07
N GLN A 200 2.01 -11.48 31.73
CA GLN A 200 2.84 -12.38 32.55
C GLN A 200 2.32 -12.52 34.00
N LYS A 201 1.28 -11.78 34.38
CA LYS A 201 0.72 -11.77 35.73
C LYS A 201 -0.66 -12.44 35.84
N SER A 202 -1.16 -13.03 34.75
CA SER A 202 -2.45 -13.76 34.73
C SER A 202 -2.27 -15.26 34.61
#